data_03f08c0d126bf19836b6ddb9bd6f546f
#
_entry.id   03f08c0d126bf19836b6ddb9bd6f546f
#
_cell.length_a   1.000
_cell.length_b   1.000
_cell.length_c   1.000
_cell.angle_alpha   90.00
_cell.angle_beta   90.00
_cell.angle_gamma   90.00
#
_symmetry.space_group_name_H-M   'P 1'
#
loop_
_entity.id
_entity.type
_entity.pdbx_description
1 polymer ?
#
loop_
_entity_poly.entity_id
_entity_poly.type
_entity_poly.pdbx_seq_one_letter_code
_entity_poly.pdbx_strand_id
1 'polypeptide(L)'
;MPEGFSYTGHVNYIVPCYNAMLLEAYTRLGQAASQEAQSALNWIKQYQVLERNQTTSWKYDGICKHGGCMNATPCYIGLGKTVRALITYAEFTNHSDEAVEVLIEKGTEYMLRHNMYQRLSNYAPISAHITDIMFPQAYMLSLTDLVYITGKANLWTDTRTNGLKNLIDHKSCNKDKWKIDYIYSHKGYKAFDSKRKASDWVGYVYNWLLENRSF
;
A
#
# COMPACT_ATOMS: atom_id res chain seq x y z
N MET A 1 -1.43 -4.35 -20.83
CA MET A 1 -1.23 -5.71 -21.43
C MET A 1 -2.37 -6.60 -20.99
N PRO A 2 -2.72 -7.70 -21.69
CA PRO A 2 -3.79 -8.61 -21.25
C PRO A 2 -3.56 -9.17 -19.85
N GLU A 3 -2.29 -9.31 -19.45
CA GLU A 3 -1.88 -9.88 -18.17
C GLU A 3 -1.78 -8.87 -17.02
N GLY A 4 -1.97 -7.57 -17.27
CA GLY A 4 -1.84 -6.51 -16.27
C GLY A 4 -0.91 -5.38 -16.70
N PHE A 5 -0.51 -4.52 -15.77
CA PHE A 5 0.36 -3.37 -16.04
C PHE A 5 1.84 -3.72 -15.92
N SER A 6 2.58 -3.43 -16.98
CA SER A 6 4.04 -3.54 -17.03
C SER A 6 4.66 -2.17 -17.20
N TYR A 7 5.76 -1.88 -16.51
CA TYR A 7 6.43 -0.59 -16.65
C TYR A 7 7.38 -0.47 -17.86
N THR A 8 7.54 -1.56 -18.62
CA THR A 8 8.32 -1.55 -19.88
C THR A 8 7.50 -2.01 -21.09
N GLY A 9 6.24 -2.41 -20.89
CA GLY A 9 5.42 -3.02 -21.93
C GLY A 9 5.72 -4.52 -22.18
N HIS A 10 6.57 -5.15 -21.38
CA HIS A 10 6.87 -6.59 -21.45
C HIS A 10 6.39 -7.33 -20.19
N VAL A 11 5.84 -8.52 -20.36
CA VAL A 11 5.23 -9.34 -19.28
C VAL A 11 6.21 -9.65 -18.12
N ASN A 12 7.50 -9.79 -18.39
CA ASN A 12 8.52 -10.00 -17.34
C ASN A 12 8.64 -8.83 -16.37
N TYR A 13 8.05 -7.69 -16.68
CA TYR A 13 8.12 -6.48 -15.87
C TYR A 13 6.77 -6.07 -15.27
N ILE A 14 5.87 -7.04 -15.14
CA ILE A 14 4.70 -6.89 -14.27
C ILE A 14 5.15 -7.18 -12.84
N VAL A 15 5.14 -6.15 -12.01
CA VAL A 15 5.52 -6.26 -10.59
C VAL A 15 4.37 -5.81 -9.70
N PRO A 16 4.18 -6.44 -8.52
CA PRO A 16 3.01 -6.22 -7.67
C PRO A 16 2.71 -4.75 -7.38
N CYS A 17 3.71 -4.00 -6.91
CA CYS A 17 3.51 -2.60 -6.52
C CYS A 17 3.05 -1.71 -7.70
N TYR A 18 3.65 -1.87 -8.88
CA TYR A 18 3.29 -1.07 -10.04
C TYR A 18 1.90 -1.42 -10.57
N ASN A 19 1.61 -2.73 -10.68
CA ASN A 19 0.31 -3.21 -11.10
C ASN A 19 -0.81 -2.72 -10.16
N ALA A 20 -0.59 -2.82 -8.86
CA ALA A 20 -1.53 -2.36 -7.83
C ALA A 20 -1.75 -0.84 -7.86
N MET A 21 -0.68 -0.04 -7.98
CA MET A 21 -0.81 1.42 -8.04
C MET A 21 -1.61 1.89 -9.26
N LEU A 22 -1.46 1.22 -10.40
CA LEU A 22 -2.24 1.56 -11.58
C LEU A 22 -3.69 1.08 -11.46
N LEU A 23 -3.96 -0.09 -10.86
CA LEU A 23 -5.32 -0.48 -10.51
C LEU A 23 -5.99 0.57 -9.63
N GLU A 24 -5.32 1.05 -8.56
CA GLU A 24 -5.85 2.10 -7.69
C GLU A 24 -6.12 3.39 -8.48
N ALA A 25 -5.20 3.81 -9.36
CA ALA A 25 -5.36 5.01 -10.16
C ALA A 25 -6.56 4.93 -11.11
N TYR A 26 -6.69 3.84 -11.86
CA TYR A 26 -7.85 3.61 -12.72
C TYR A 26 -9.17 3.60 -11.94
N THR A 27 -9.18 2.94 -10.79
CA THR A 27 -10.35 2.90 -9.90
C THR A 27 -10.78 4.30 -9.47
N ARG A 28 -9.82 5.11 -8.98
CA ARG A 28 -10.10 6.50 -8.54
C ARG A 28 -10.55 7.42 -9.67
N LEU A 29 -10.16 7.12 -10.89
CA LEU A 29 -10.62 7.83 -12.09
C LEU A 29 -11.98 7.33 -12.61
N GLY A 30 -12.67 6.45 -11.88
CA GLY A 30 -13.95 5.89 -12.29
C GLY A 30 -13.85 4.83 -13.39
N GLN A 31 -12.65 4.27 -13.62
CA GLN A 31 -12.36 3.29 -14.68
C GLN A 31 -12.16 1.88 -14.10
N ALA A 32 -12.76 1.56 -12.96
CA ALA A 32 -12.64 0.24 -12.32
C ALA A 32 -13.10 -0.91 -13.24
N ALA A 33 -14.10 -0.67 -14.09
CA ALA A 33 -14.64 -1.66 -15.04
C ALA A 33 -13.87 -1.72 -16.38
N SER A 34 -12.84 -0.89 -16.59
CA SER A 34 -12.06 -0.92 -17.83
C SER A 34 -11.31 -2.25 -18.00
N GLN A 35 -11.03 -2.64 -19.22
CA GLN A 35 -10.28 -3.85 -19.53
C GLN A 35 -8.89 -3.86 -18.85
N GLU A 36 -8.24 -2.72 -18.80
CA GLU A 36 -6.93 -2.54 -18.15
C GLU A 36 -6.99 -2.77 -16.64
N ALA A 37 -7.95 -2.15 -15.96
CA ALA A 37 -8.16 -2.32 -14.53
C ALA A 37 -8.52 -3.78 -14.19
N GLN A 38 -9.41 -4.39 -14.96
CA GLN A 38 -9.80 -5.78 -14.79
C GLN A 38 -8.63 -6.75 -15.07
N SER A 39 -7.77 -6.47 -16.03
CA SER A 39 -6.55 -7.26 -16.27
C SER A 39 -5.60 -7.21 -15.07
N ALA A 40 -5.42 -6.02 -14.49
CA ALA A 40 -4.61 -5.85 -13.28
C ALA A 40 -5.20 -6.57 -12.08
N LEU A 41 -6.52 -6.47 -11.87
CA LEU A 41 -7.22 -7.15 -10.81
C LEU A 41 -7.13 -8.68 -10.94
N ASN A 42 -7.36 -9.21 -12.14
CA ASN A 42 -7.24 -10.63 -12.42
C ASN A 42 -5.83 -11.16 -12.17
N TRP A 43 -4.79 -10.39 -12.53
CA TRP A 43 -3.41 -10.72 -12.22
C TRP A 43 -3.19 -10.81 -10.70
N ILE A 44 -3.72 -9.85 -9.93
CA ILE A 44 -3.64 -9.87 -8.46
C ILE A 44 -4.34 -11.11 -7.91
N LYS A 45 -5.58 -11.37 -8.31
CA LYS A 45 -6.35 -12.53 -7.85
C LYS A 45 -5.64 -13.87 -8.11
N GLN A 46 -4.94 -13.97 -9.22
CA GLN A 46 -4.34 -15.22 -9.68
C GLN A 46 -2.91 -15.43 -9.20
N TYR A 47 -2.10 -14.37 -9.11
CA TYR A 47 -0.65 -14.49 -8.97
C TYR A 47 -0.06 -13.78 -7.75
N GLN A 48 -0.82 -12.87 -7.11
CA GLN A 48 -0.27 -12.13 -5.97
C GLN A 48 0.06 -13.06 -4.81
N VAL A 49 1.33 -13.04 -4.38
CA VAL A 49 1.78 -13.76 -3.19
C VAL A 49 1.48 -12.90 -1.96
N LEU A 50 0.70 -13.43 -1.02
CA LEU A 50 0.28 -12.76 0.21
C LEU A 50 0.86 -13.42 1.48
N GLU A 51 1.45 -14.60 1.37
CA GLU A 51 2.00 -15.34 2.51
C GLU A 51 3.41 -15.84 2.22
N ARG A 52 4.21 -16.08 3.28
CA ARG A 52 5.50 -16.75 3.15
C ARG A 52 5.32 -18.18 2.67
N ASN A 53 6.25 -18.63 1.85
CA ASN A 53 6.27 -19.97 1.25
C ASN A 53 5.06 -20.25 0.33
N GLN A 54 4.26 -19.24 0.02
CA GLN A 54 3.23 -19.36 -1.00
C GLN A 54 3.91 -19.44 -2.37
N THR A 55 3.55 -20.45 -3.15
CA THR A 55 3.97 -20.59 -4.53
C THR A 55 3.01 -19.85 -5.46
N THR A 56 3.52 -19.34 -6.58
CA THR A 56 2.71 -18.75 -7.63
C THR A 56 2.90 -19.51 -8.93
N SER A 57 1.84 -19.60 -9.74
CA SER A 57 1.92 -20.13 -11.10
C SER A 57 2.46 -19.10 -12.11
N TRP A 58 2.73 -17.87 -11.69
CA TRP A 58 3.35 -16.85 -12.53
C TRP A 58 4.77 -17.24 -12.88
N LYS A 59 5.03 -17.42 -14.17
CA LYS A 59 6.29 -17.97 -14.69
C LYS A 59 7.40 -16.95 -14.91
N TYR A 60 7.13 -15.67 -14.68
CA TYR A 60 8.07 -14.58 -14.86
C TYR A 60 8.42 -13.95 -13.51
N ASP A 61 9.70 -13.79 -13.25
CA ASP A 61 10.18 -13.34 -11.94
C ASP A 61 9.99 -11.84 -11.65
N GLY A 62 9.69 -11.05 -12.62
CA GLY A 62 9.70 -9.60 -12.46
C GLY A 62 11.10 -9.07 -12.10
N ILE A 63 11.25 -7.76 -11.90
CA ILE A 63 12.52 -7.20 -11.45
C ILE A 63 12.68 -7.40 -9.95
N CYS A 64 13.48 -8.38 -9.61
CA CYS A 64 13.83 -8.64 -8.23
C CYS A 64 15.32 -8.51 -7.98
N LYS A 65 15.80 -7.29 -7.79
CA LYS A 65 17.18 -7.07 -7.32
C LYS A 65 17.42 -7.62 -5.91
N HIS A 66 16.38 -7.91 -5.15
CA HIS A 66 16.44 -8.25 -3.73
C HIS A 66 15.65 -9.51 -3.34
N GLY A 67 15.28 -10.34 -4.29
CA GLY A 67 14.70 -11.67 -4.02
C GLY A 67 13.30 -11.66 -3.42
N GLY A 68 12.38 -10.79 -3.82
CA GLY A 68 11.12 -10.73 -3.08
C GLY A 68 9.83 -10.58 -3.86
N CYS A 69 9.85 -10.18 -5.13
CA CYS A 69 8.61 -9.79 -5.79
C CYS A 69 7.66 -10.95 -6.07
N MET A 70 8.17 -12.13 -6.42
CA MET A 70 7.36 -13.30 -6.77
C MET A 70 7.92 -14.59 -6.20
N ASN A 71 8.88 -14.50 -5.26
CA ASN A 71 9.45 -15.66 -4.58
C ASN A 71 8.67 -16.00 -3.29
N ALA A 72 9.15 -17.01 -2.55
CA ALA A 72 8.52 -17.50 -1.33
C ALA A 72 8.30 -16.48 -0.20
N THR A 73 8.92 -15.31 -0.29
CA THR A 73 8.66 -14.19 0.62
C THR A 73 8.05 -13.04 -0.18
N PRO A 74 6.85 -12.57 0.15
CA PRO A 74 6.23 -11.44 -0.52
C PRO A 74 7.08 -10.17 -0.41
N CYS A 75 7.17 -9.41 -1.48
CA CYS A 75 7.66 -8.04 -1.41
C CYS A 75 6.68 -7.21 -0.58
N TYR A 76 7.10 -6.74 0.59
CA TYR A 76 6.21 -6.02 1.50
C TYR A 76 5.64 -4.73 0.91
N ILE A 77 6.43 -4.03 0.08
CA ILE A 77 5.95 -2.86 -0.67
C ILE A 77 4.83 -3.27 -1.63
N GLY A 78 5.07 -4.33 -2.41
CA GLY A 78 4.07 -4.85 -3.34
C GLY A 78 2.80 -5.30 -2.64
N LEU A 79 2.93 -6.01 -1.51
CA LEU A 79 1.80 -6.46 -0.71
C LEU A 79 0.98 -5.27 -0.18
N GLY A 80 1.62 -4.29 0.47
CA GLY A 80 0.91 -3.14 1.02
C GLY A 80 0.24 -2.28 -0.06
N LYS A 81 0.88 -2.07 -1.22
CA LYS A 81 0.25 -1.37 -2.36
C LYS A 81 -0.92 -2.18 -2.93
N THR A 82 -0.82 -3.50 -2.96
CA THR A 82 -1.94 -4.37 -3.39
C THR A 82 -3.12 -4.27 -2.43
N VAL A 83 -2.89 -4.41 -1.13
CA VAL A 83 -3.97 -4.27 -0.12
C VAL A 83 -4.66 -2.91 -0.25
N ARG A 84 -3.90 -1.84 -0.36
CA ARG A 84 -4.43 -0.49 -0.55
C ARG A 84 -5.28 -0.36 -1.82
N ALA A 85 -4.79 -0.90 -2.93
CA ALA A 85 -5.52 -0.87 -4.20
C ALA A 85 -6.82 -1.68 -4.15
N LEU A 86 -6.80 -2.86 -3.52
CA LEU A 86 -7.98 -3.71 -3.35
C LEU A 86 -9.02 -3.04 -2.45
N ILE A 87 -8.64 -2.41 -1.34
CA ILE A 87 -9.55 -1.64 -0.49
C ILE A 87 -10.20 -0.52 -1.30
N THR A 88 -9.42 0.25 -2.07
CA THR A 88 -9.96 1.29 -2.94
C THR A 88 -10.92 0.71 -3.97
N TYR A 89 -10.55 -0.40 -4.62
CA TYR A 89 -11.40 -1.07 -5.59
C TYR A 89 -12.72 -1.53 -4.98
N ALA A 90 -12.68 -2.20 -3.82
CA ALA A 90 -13.87 -2.66 -3.11
C ALA A 90 -14.83 -1.50 -2.80
N GLU A 91 -14.31 -0.40 -2.25
CA GLU A 91 -15.12 0.79 -1.96
C GLU A 91 -15.81 1.36 -3.22
N PHE A 92 -15.08 1.50 -4.32
CA PHE A 92 -15.61 2.06 -5.57
C PHE A 92 -16.58 1.11 -6.31
N THR A 93 -16.54 -0.18 -5.99
CA THR A 93 -17.45 -1.20 -6.56
C THR A 93 -18.50 -1.68 -5.57
N ASN A 94 -18.70 -0.95 -4.45
CA ASN A 94 -19.65 -1.26 -3.39
C ASN A 94 -19.50 -2.69 -2.84
N HIS A 95 -18.25 -3.14 -2.65
CA HIS A 95 -17.91 -4.45 -2.07
C HIS A 95 -18.57 -5.64 -2.78
N SER A 96 -18.73 -5.53 -4.10
CA SER A 96 -19.44 -6.52 -4.92
C SER A 96 -18.63 -7.78 -5.26
N ASP A 97 -17.35 -7.82 -4.91
CA ASP A 97 -16.41 -8.89 -5.30
C ASP A 97 -15.83 -9.62 -4.06
N GLU A 98 -16.45 -10.73 -3.69
CA GLU A 98 -16.06 -11.53 -2.52
C GLU A 98 -14.59 -12.00 -2.58
N ALA A 99 -14.06 -12.30 -3.76
CA ALA A 99 -12.66 -12.69 -3.89
C ALA A 99 -11.70 -11.54 -3.55
N VAL A 100 -12.11 -10.29 -3.80
CA VAL A 100 -11.35 -9.10 -3.39
C VAL A 100 -11.35 -8.97 -1.87
N GLU A 101 -12.50 -9.15 -1.22
CA GLU A 101 -12.61 -9.10 0.25
C GLU A 101 -11.70 -10.13 0.93
N VAL A 102 -11.69 -11.37 0.44
CA VAL A 102 -10.80 -12.42 0.93
C VAL A 102 -9.32 -12.05 0.79
N LEU A 103 -8.94 -11.39 -0.30
CA LEU A 103 -7.56 -10.94 -0.51
C LEU A 103 -7.20 -9.76 0.41
N ILE A 104 -8.13 -8.85 0.67
CA ILE A 104 -7.96 -7.75 1.64
C ILE A 104 -7.72 -8.34 3.03
N GLU A 105 -8.55 -9.28 3.47
CA GLU A 105 -8.42 -9.94 4.77
C GLU A 105 -7.06 -10.64 4.91
N LYS A 106 -6.67 -11.46 3.94
CA LYS A 106 -5.36 -12.15 3.95
C LYS A 106 -4.19 -11.17 3.97
N GLY A 107 -4.24 -10.15 3.14
CA GLY A 107 -3.17 -9.16 3.05
C GLY A 107 -3.05 -8.31 4.32
N THR A 108 -4.16 -7.86 4.89
CA THR A 108 -4.18 -7.12 6.15
C THR A 108 -3.72 -7.98 7.31
N GLU A 109 -4.13 -9.24 7.40
CA GLU A 109 -3.64 -10.18 8.41
C GLU A 109 -2.12 -10.39 8.31
N TYR A 110 -1.57 -10.51 7.09
CA TYR A 110 -0.12 -10.57 6.92
C TYR A 110 0.57 -9.30 7.45
N MET A 111 0.00 -8.12 7.17
CA MET A 111 0.54 -6.86 7.67
C MET A 111 0.44 -6.75 9.19
N LEU A 112 -0.64 -7.20 9.79
CA LEU A 112 -0.83 -7.22 11.24
C LEU A 112 0.18 -8.14 11.94
N ARG A 113 0.52 -9.31 11.38
CA ARG A 113 1.61 -10.16 11.91
C ARG A 113 2.95 -9.44 11.96
N HIS A 114 3.14 -8.43 11.11
CA HIS A 114 4.31 -7.56 11.07
C HIS A 114 4.12 -6.26 11.85
N ASN A 115 3.14 -6.19 12.77
CA ASN A 115 2.75 -4.95 13.45
C ASN A 115 2.67 -3.76 12.47
N MET A 116 2.16 -4.00 11.28
CA MET A 116 2.02 -3.11 10.13
C MET A 116 3.34 -2.71 9.43
N TYR A 117 4.49 -2.67 10.09
CA TYR A 117 5.72 -2.16 9.49
C TYR A 117 7.02 -2.81 9.98
N GLN A 118 6.95 -3.78 10.89
CA GLN A 118 8.13 -4.32 11.58
C GLN A 118 8.58 -5.66 11.02
N ARG A 119 9.88 -5.88 11.01
CA ARG A 119 10.48 -7.19 10.76
C ARG A 119 10.22 -8.12 11.94
N LEU A 120 9.87 -9.38 11.66
CA LEU A 120 9.66 -10.38 12.71
C LEU A 120 10.94 -10.73 13.50
N SER A 121 12.12 -10.57 12.88
CA SER A 121 13.39 -10.98 13.49
C SER A 121 13.93 -10.01 14.54
N ASN A 122 13.66 -8.72 14.40
CA ASN A 122 14.29 -7.68 15.25
C ASN A 122 13.41 -6.44 15.46
N TYR A 123 12.17 -6.49 15.04
CA TYR A 123 11.20 -5.39 15.13
C TYR A 123 11.61 -4.07 14.46
N ALA A 124 12.70 -4.06 13.70
CA ALA A 124 13.09 -2.90 12.92
C ALA A 124 12.14 -2.66 11.75
N PRO A 125 12.03 -1.42 11.22
CA PRO A 125 11.24 -1.14 10.03
C PRO A 125 11.63 -2.03 8.84
N ILE A 126 10.64 -2.54 8.11
CA ILE A 126 10.86 -3.47 6.98
C ILE A 126 11.58 -2.78 5.83
N SER A 127 11.26 -1.51 5.57
CA SER A 127 11.87 -0.71 4.51
C SER A 127 12.21 0.70 4.97
N ALA A 128 13.06 1.40 4.21
CA ALA A 128 13.65 2.68 4.62
C ALA A 128 12.62 3.81 4.90
N HIS A 129 11.52 3.85 4.14
CA HIS A 129 10.54 4.95 4.21
C HIS A 129 9.18 4.52 4.76
N ILE A 130 9.08 3.30 5.31
CA ILE A 130 7.79 2.77 5.77
C ILE A 130 7.23 3.54 6.97
N THR A 131 8.10 4.17 7.75
CA THR A 131 7.73 5.01 8.90
C THR A 131 7.70 6.50 8.59
N ASP A 132 7.94 6.88 7.34
CA ASP A 132 7.94 8.29 6.94
C ASP A 132 6.56 8.73 6.45
N ILE A 133 6.16 9.94 6.83
CA ILE A 133 5.03 10.64 6.23
C ILE A 133 5.48 11.11 4.85
N MET A 134 4.97 10.46 3.80
CA MET A 134 5.32 10.76 2.42
C MET A 134 4.16 11.44 1.70
N PHE A 135 4.44 12.57 1.10
CA PHE A 135 3.49 13.25 0.23
C PHE A 135 4.21 14.11 -0.83
N PRO A 136 3.81 14.05 -2.12
CA PRO A 136 2.89 13.04 -2.65
C PRO A 136 3.46 11.61 -2.53
N GLN A 137 2.57 10.64 -2.59
CA GLN A 137 2.99 9.25 -2.48
C GLN A 137 3.74 8.77 -3.73
N ALA A 138 4.70 7.87 -3.52
CA ALA A 138 5.48 7.21 -4.57
C ALA A 138 5.28 5.68 -4.51
N TYR A 139 6.10 4.93 -5.25
CA TYR A 139 6.04 3.47 -5.26
C TYR A 139 6.39 2.83 -3.90
N MET A 140 7.19 3.53 -3.09
CA MET A 140 7.56 3.06 -1.75
C MET A 140 6.34 3.02 -0.83
N LEU A 141 6.29 2.01 0.02
CA LEU A 141 5.30 1.96 1.10
C LEU A 141 5.73 2.91 2.22
N SER A 142 4.81 3.74 2.67
CA SER A 142 5.05 4.81 3.63
C SER A 142 4.05 4.77 4.79
N LEU A 143 4.28 5.55 5.83
CA LEU A 143 3.34 5.70 6.93
C LEU A 143 1.94 6.13 6.43
N THR A 144 1.89 6.98 5.41
CA THR A 144 0.62 7.42 4.80
C THR A 144 -0.16 6.25 4.18
N ASP A 145 0.53 5.27 3.58
CA ASP A 145 -0.13 4.04 3.09
C ASP A 145 -0.67 3.21 4.26
N LEU A 146 0.12 3.07 5.33
CA LEU A 146 -0.27 2.28 6.51
C LEU A 146 -1.48 2.89 7.21
N VAL A 147 -1.50 4.20 7.40
CA VAL A 147 -2.64 4.94 7.96
C VAL A 147 -3.89 4.73 7.10
N TYR A 148 -3.75 4.82 5.77
CA TYR A 148 -4.85 4.57 4.84
C TYR A 148 -5.42 3.15 4.98
N ILE A 149 -4.55 2.14 4.92
CA ILE A 149 -4.97 0.73 5.04
C ILE A 149 -5.63 0.47 6.39
N THR A 150 -5.02 0.92 7.48
CA THR A 150 -5.52 0.68 8.84
C THR A 150 -6.88 1.37 9.06
N GLY A 151 -7.01 2.61 8.60
CA GLY A 151 -8.27 3.36 8.72
C GLY A 151 -9.40 2.76 7.89
N LYS A 152 -9.12 2.45 6.63
CA LYS A 152 -10.14 1.93 5.71
C LYS A 152 -10.55 0.49 6.01
N ALA A 153 -9.66 -0.34 6.50
CA ALA A 153 -9.96 -1.69 6.91
C ALA A 153 -10.44 -1.79 8.38
N ASN A 154 -10.70 -0.66 9.06
CA ASN A 154 -11.17 -0.60 10.45
C ASN A 154 -10.30 -1.39 11.45
N LEU A 155 -8.97 -1.32 11.28
CA LEU A 155 -8.02 -2.09 12.09
C LEU A 155 -7.52 -1.35 13.35
N TRP A 156 -8.02 -0.15 13.64
CA TRP A 156 -7.54 0.64 14.78
C TRP A 156 -7.78 -0.01 16.14
N THR A 157 -8.73 -0.92 16.26
CA THR A 157 -9.00 -1.67 17.49
C THR A 157 -8.08 -2.88 17.70
N ASP A 158 -7.36 -3.33 16.67
CA ASP A 158 -6.40 -4.44 16.80
C ASP A 158 -5.14 -3.97 17.54
N THR A 159 -4.77 -4.69 18.58
CA THR A 159 -3.61 -4.36 19.44
C THR A 159 -2.29 -4.36 18.68
N ARG A 160 -2.20 -5.10 17.59
CA ARG A 160 -1.01 -5.14 16.71
C ARG A 160 -0.79 -3.82 15.97
N THR A 161 -1.76 -2.91 15.95
CA THR A 161 -1.63 -1.55 15.40
C THR A 161 -1.17 -0.51 16.43
N ASN A 162 -1.01 -0.86 17.70
CA ASN A 162 -0.64 0.09 18.76
C ASN A 162 0.72 0.77 18.47
N GLY A 163 1.70 0.04 17.93
CA GLY A 163 2.96 0.63 17.51
C GLY A 163 2.81 1.69 16.41
N LEU A 164 1.89 1.45 15.48
CA LEU A 164 1.55 2.41 14.41
C LEU A 164 0.87 3.65 14.98
N LYS A 165 -0.08 3.50 15.92
CA LYS A 165 -0.75 4.62 16.60
C LYS A 165 0.28 5.51 17.32
N ASN A 166 1.14 4.90 18.14
CA ASN A 166 2.19 5.62 18.86
C ASN A 166 3.13 6.38 17.90
N LEU A 167 3.47 5.77 16.76
CA LEU A 167 4.30 6.40 15.73
C LEU A 167 3.62 7.64 15.13
N ILE A 168 2.33 7.57 14.83
CA ILE A 168 1.54 8.68 14.29
C ILE A 168 1.47 9.83 15.30
N ASP A 169 1.21 9.52 16.58
CA ASP A 169 1.15 10.51 17.64
C ASP A 169 2.49 11.21 17.85
N HIS A 170 3.57 10.44 17.88
CA HIS A 170 4.91 10.98 18.02
C HIS A 170 5.34 11.90 16.85
N LYS A 171 4.81 11.66 15.65
CA LYS A 171 5.06 12.49 14.46
C LYS A 171 4.13 13.70 14.35
N SER A 172 3.11 13.79 15.17
CA SER A 172 2.28 14.99 15.25
C SER A 172 3.11 16.18 15.74
N CYS A 173 3.13 17.26 15.00
CA CYS A 173 3.85 18.49 15.40
C CYS A 173 3.01 19.45 16.24
N ASN A 174 1.68 19.32 16.16
CA ASN A 174 0.65 19.96 16.98
C ASN A 174 -0.58 19.05 16.89
N LYS A 175 -1.58 19.28 17.74
CA LYS A 175 -2.82 18.52 17.69
C LYS A 175 -3.35 18.49 16.24
N ASP A 176 -3.50 17.29 15.69
CA ASP A 176 -4.06 17.01 14.37
C ASP A 176 -3.29 17.65 13.20
N LYS A 177 -1.97 17.86 13.35
CA LYS A 177 -1.11 18.40 12.30
C LYS A 177 0.19 17.62 12.18
N TRP A 178 0.58 17.31 10.94
CA TRP A 178 1.78 16.56 10.61
C TRP A 178 2.62 17.25 9.55
N LYS A 179 3.93 17.04 9.62
CA LYS A 179 4.88 17.44 8.58
C LYS A 179 5.23 16.27 7.69
N ILE A 180 5.59 16.59 6.45
CA ILE A 180 6.13 15.59 5.53
C ILE A 180 7.57 15.27 5.96
N ASP A 181 7.88 13.98 6.16
CA ASP A 181 9.24 13.51 6.44
C ASP A 181 10.03 13.32 5.14
N TYR A 182 9.40 12.77 4.13
CA TYR A 182 10.04 12.42 2.87
C TYR A 182 9.24 12.90 1.66
N ILE A 183 9.94 13.57 0.76
CA ILE A 183 9.43 13.97 -0.56
C ILE A 183 10.21 13.19 -1.60
N TYR A 184 9.51 12.35 -2.36
CA TYR A 184 10.13 11.64 -3.48
C TYR A 184 10.59 12.65 -4.53
N SER A 185 11.87 12.56 -4.89
CA SER A 185 12.47 13.42 -5.90
C SER A 185 12.93 12.58 -7.09
N HIS A 186 12.51 12.96 -8.27
CA HIS A 186 12.91 12.36 -9.53
C HIS A 186 12.98 13.44 -10.60
N LYS A 187 13.78 13.24 -11.64
CA LYS A 187 13.90 14.18 -12.76
C LYS A 187 12.51 14.45 -13.38
N GLY A 188 12.14 15.72 -13.43
CA GLY A 188 10.83 16.16 -13.92
C GLY A 188 9.68 16.15 -12.90
N TYR A 189 9.91 15.64 -11.69
CA TYR A 189 8.93 15.66 -10.61
C TYR A 189 9.05 16.94 -9.79
N LYS A 190 7.96 17.67 -9.62
CA LYS A 190 7.91 18.87 -8.76
C LYS A 190 7.03 18.57 -7.55
N ALA A 191 7.62 18.65 -6.36
CA ALA A 191 6.85 18.61 -5.13
C ALA A 191 6.02 19.91 -5.01
N PHE A 192 4.74 19.77 -4.67
CA PHE A 192 3.84 20.89 -4.44
C PHE A 192 3.54 21.14 -2.95
N ASP A 193 4.30 20.50 -2.09
CA ASP A 193 4.30 20.73 -0.64
C ASP A 193 5.73 20.64 -0.09
N SER A 194 5.94 20.97 1.19
CA SER A 194 7.26 21.08 1.78
C SER A 194 7.35 20.43 3.17
N LYS A 195 8.58 20.07 3.56
CA LYS A 195 8.90 19.55 4.90
C LYS A 195 8.96 20.64 6.00
N ARG A 196 8.92 21.90 5.64
CA ARG A 196 9.22 23.01 6.56
C ARG A 196 8.08 23.36 7.52
N LYS A 197 6.85 23.13 7.09
CA LYS A 197 5.62 23.41 7.84
C LYS A 197 4.71 22.19 7.86
N ALA A 198 3.69 22.24 8.71
CA ALA A 198 2.61 21.24 8.66
C ALA A 198 1.96 21.24 7.27
N SER A 199 1.67 20.05 6.77
CA SER A 199 1.01 19.86 5.48
C SER A 199 -0.51 19.82 5.67
N ASP A 200 -1.21 20.71 5.01
CA ASP A 200 -2.68 20.73 5.04
C ASP A 200 -3.25 19.47 4.37
N TRP A 201 -2.59 18.97 3.32
CA TRP A 201 -2.96 17.72 2.64
C TRP A 201 -2.83 16.50 3.53
N VAL A 202 -1.71 16.38 4.23
CA VAL A 202 -1.50 15.26 5.17
C VAL A 202 -2.47 15.37 6.33
N GLY A 203 -2.67 16.58 6.88
CA GLY A 203 -3.62 16.84 7.94
C GLY A 203 -5.04 16.42 7.57
N TYR A 204 -5.51 16.81 6.39
CA TYR A 204 -6.82 16.42 5.89
C TYR A 204 -6.99 14.90 5.78
N VAL A 205 -6.03 14.23 5.15
CA VAL A 205 -6.08 12.76 4.95
C VAL A 205 -6.00 12.02 6.28
N TYR A 206 -5.09 12.43 7.17
CA TYR A 206 -4.89 11.74 8.44
C TYR A 206 -6.08 11.94 9.37
N ASN A 207 -6.59 13.16 9.53
CA ASN A 207 -7.75 13.43 10.37
C ASN A 207 -8.94 12.58 9.92
N TRP A 208 -9.25 12.55 8.64
CA TRP A 208 -10.33 11.73 8.10
C TRP A 208 -10.13 10.21 8.34
N LEU A 209 -8.90 9.69 8.21
CA LEU A 209 -8.61 8.26 8.44
C LEU A 209 -8.51 7.89 9.93
N LEU A 210 -8.28 8.87 10.80
CA LEU A 210 -8.15 8.69 12.24
C LEU A 210 -9.47 8.96 13.00
N GLU A 211 -10.52 9.46 12.35
CA GLU A 211 -11.82 9.76 12.98
C GLU A 211 -12.42 8.55 13.71
N ASN A 212 -12.19 7.34 13.20
CA ASN A 212 -12.67 6.09 13.80
C ASN A 212 -11.65 5.44 14.76
N ARG A 213 -10.62 6.16 15.16
CA ARG A 213 -9.61 5.74 16.10
C ARG A 213 -10.17 5.86 17.52
N SER A 214 -10.99 4.87 17.95
CA SER A 214 -11.36 4.75 19.35
C SER A 214 -10.13 4.43 20.19
N PHE A 215 -9.86 5.27 21.17
CA PHE A 215 -8.82 5.09 22.19
C PHE A 215 -9.32 4.16 23.29
#